data_fa96b40bc1eea492986ce0bcc8658860
#
_entry.id   fa96b40bc1eea492986ce0bcc8658860
#
_cell.length_a   1.000
_cell.length_b   1.000
_cell.length_c   1.000
_cell.angle_alpha   90.00
_cell.angle_beta   90.00
_cell.angle_gamma   90.00
#
_symmetry.space_group_name_H-M   'P 1'
#
loop_
_entity.id
_entity.type
_entity.pdbx_description
1 polymer ?
#
loop_
_entity_poly.entity_id
_entity_poly.type
_entity_poly.pdbx_seq_one_letter_code
_entity_poly.pdbx_strand_id
1 'polypeptide(L)'
;ERTGSLWRTDLFEGTQEDIFMAATIRDITKMTGLSLATVSKYLNGGNVLPQNRAAIEHAIEVLHYEVNEVARGLANNKTKIIGVLIERLDNVFSSTIISQIEDILRGHGYGTIVCDCRGNEKLEAESIRFLLGKRVDGIITLPTSSTSAYLQGAVLRGIPVILLDRSFSDGEWDSVLVDNEGASR
;
A
#
# COMPACT_ATOMS: atom_id res chain seq x y z
N GLU A 1 -25.30 11.37 29.93
CA GLU A 1 -24.78 12.73 30.19
C GLU A 1 -23.26 12.73 29.90
N ARG A 2 -22.87 13.50 28.86
CA ARG A 2 -21.51 13.89 28.48
C ARG A 2 -20.52 12.79 28.13
N THR A 3 -20.70 12.15 27.00
CA THR A 3 -19.58 11.63 26.22
C THR A 3 -19.03 12.76 25.36
N GLY A 4 -18.08 13.50 25.90
CA GLY A 4 -17.36 14.55 25.19
C GLY A 4 -16.53 13.94 24.06
N SER A 5 -16.70 14.48 22.86
CA SER A 5 -15.92 14.16 21.67
C SER A 5 -14.43 14.42 21.94
N LEU A 6 -13.62 13.36 21.93
CA LEU A 6 -12.15 13.38 22.11
C LEU A 6 -11.37 13.74 20.82
N TRP A 7 -12.06 14.29 19.82
CA TRP A 7 -11.43 14.73 18.58
C TRP A 7 -11.41 16.25 18.57
N ARG A 8 -10.47 16.83 19.31
CA ARG A 8 -10.21 18.27 19.21
C ARG A 8 -9.55 18.55 17.87
N THR A 9 -10.18 19.43 17.13
CA THR A 9 -9.73 20.00 15.84
C THR A 9 -8.45 20.87 15.98
N ASP A 10 -7.82 20.89 17.14
CA ASP A 10 -6.73 21.80 17.47
C ASP A 10 -5.34 21.33 16.98
N LEU A 11 -5.28 20.20 16.23
CA LEU A 11 -4.02 19.70 15.65
C LEU A 11 -3.66 20.37 14.29
N PHE A 12 -4.48 21.32 13.80
CA PHE A 12 -4.26 21.99 12.53
C PHE A 12 -4.14 23.52 12.60
N GLU A 13 -4.02 24.09 13.78
CA GLU A 13 -3.57 25.50 13.92
C GLU A 13 -2.04 25.57 13.92
N GLY A 14 -1.44 25.08 12.83
CA GLY A 14 -0.06 25.40 12.45
C GLY A 14 -0.08 26.69 11.68
N THR A 15 0.60 27.69 12.21
CA THR A 15 0.87 28.99 11.59
C THR A 15 1.30 28.85 10.13
N GLN A 16 0.77 29.73 9.30
CA GLN A 16 0.85 29.80 7.83
C GLN A 16 2.26 30.15 7.29
N GLU A 17 3.35 29.77 7.97
CA GLU A 17 4.70 30.23 7.60
C GLU A 17 5.70 29.14 7.19
N ASP A 18 5.37 27.85 7.24
CA ASP A 18 6.25 26.79 6.75
C ASP A 18 5.47 25.75 5.94
N ILE A 19 4.96 26.16 4.76
CA ILE A 19 4.80 25.18 3.69
C ILE A 19 6.23 24.89 3.22
N PHE A 20 6.92 23.99 3.89
CA PHE A 20 8.13 23.35 3.39
C PHE A 20 7.74 22.68 2.08
N MET A 21 7.98 23.35 0.98
CA MET A 21 7.82 22.73 -0.33
C MET A 21 8.84 21.60 -0.38
N ALA A 22 8.36 20.35 -0.24
CA ALA A 22 9.21 19.19 -0.30
C ALA A 22 10.10 19.27 -1.54
N ALA A 23 11.42 19.07 -1.32
CA ALA A 23 12.39 19.10 -2.41
C ALA A 23 11.97 18.14 -3.53
N THR A 24 12.18 18.53 -4.76
CA THR A 24 11.81 17.76 -5.95
C THR A 24 13.04 17.20 -6.64
N ILE A 25 12.85 16.18 -7.49
CA ILE A 25 13.93 15.66 -8.34
C ILE A 25 14.58 16.76 -9.20
N ARG A 26 13.83 17.81 -9.53
CA ARG A 26 14.35 18.98 -10.27
C ARG A 26 15.32 19.80 -9.44
N ASP A 27 15.15 19.85 -8.15
CA ASP A 27 16.06 20.59 -7.27
C ASP A 27 17.38 19.83 -7.12
N ILE A 28 17.35 18.50 -7.09
CA ILE A 28 18.57 17.67 -7.21
C ILE A 28 19.28 17.96 -8.56
N THR A 29 18.54 18.00 -9.67
CA THR A 29 19.17 18.30 -10.98
C THR A 29 19.80 19.69 -11.03
N LYS A 30 19.16 20.70 -10.44
CA LYS A 30 19.72 22.05 -10.34
C LYS A 30 20.98 22.08 -9.49
N MET A 31 20.98 21.41 -8.36
CA MET A 31 22.11 21.39 -7.43
C MET A 31 23.32 20.62 -7.99
N THR A 32 23.09 19.50 -8.67
CA THR A 32 24.14 18.62 -9.18
C THR A 32 24.60 18.97 -10.60
N GLY A 33 23.82 19.72 -11.37
CA GLY A 33 24.05 19.96 -12.80
C GLY A 33 23.83 18.71 -13.67
N LEU A 34 23.32 17.62 -13.12
CA LEU A 34 23.09 16.36 -13.82
C LEU A 34 21.74 16.39 -14.56
N SER A 35 21.62 15.58 -15.61
CA SER A 35 20.36 15.42 -16.32
C SER A 35 19.31 14.73 -15.45
N LEU A 36 18.04 15.05 -15.68
CA LEU A 36 16.92 14.38 -15.01
C LEU A 36 16.97 12.86 -15.20
N ALA A 37 17.37 12.39 -16.37
CA ALA A 37 17.51 10.95 -16.66
C ALA A 37 18.57 10.29 -15.77
N THR A 38 19.71 10.94 -15.52
CA THR A 38 20.77 10.43 -14.66
C THR A 38 20.32 10.34 -13.21
N VAL A 39 19.69 11.41 -12.69
CA VAL A 39 19.16 11.45 -11.33
C VAL A 39 18.05 10.42 -11.15
N SER A 40 17.10 10.36 -12.06
CA SER A 40 16.00 9.38 -12.03
C SER A 40 16.52 7.94 -12.08
N LYS A 41 17.53 7.67 -12.92
CA LYS A 41 18.17 6.33 -12.98
C LYS A 41 18.76 5.92 -11.63
N TYR A 42 19.46 6.83 -10.95
CA TYR A 42 20.01 6.58 -9.62
C TYR A 42 18.90 6.31 -8.58
N LEU A 43 17.88 7.17 -8.51
CA LEU A 43 16.76 7.03 -7.58
C LEU A 43 15.97 5.73 -7.77
N ASN A 44 16.00 5.15 -8.97
CA ASN A 44 15.37 3.86 -9.29
C ASN A 44 16.34 2.66 -9.15
N GLY A 45 17.48 2.84 -8.47
CA GLY A 45 18.46 1.76 -8.21
C GLY A 45 19.37 1.41 -9.39
N GLY A 46 19.34 2.20 -10.47
CA GLY A 46 20.21 2.01 -11.62
C GLY A 46 21.63 2.50 -11.39
N ASN A 47 22.60 1.88 -12.06
CA ASN A 47 24.00 2.27 -11.95
C ASN A 47 24.26 3.59 -12.67
N VAL A 48 24.94 4.51 -11.97
CA VAL A 48 25.48 5.77 -12.48
C VAL A 48 26.99 5.82 -12.19
N LEU A 49 27.71 6.75 -12.83
CA LEU A 49 29.13 6.93 -12.56
C LEU A 49 29.37 7.25 -11.07
N PRO A 50 30.47 6.78 -10.44
CA PRO A 50 30.72 7.01 -9.00
C PRO A 50 30.68 8.49 -8.59
N GLN A 51 31.23 9.40 -9.41
CA GLN A 51 31.20 10.83 -9.17
C GLN A 51 29.77 11.40 -9.19
N ASN A 52 28.90 10.90 -10.09
CA ASN A 52 27.51 11.33 -10.17
C ASN A 52 26.72 10.81 -8.96
N ARG A 53 27.02 9.58 -8.52
CA ARG A 53 26.42 9.01 -7.30
C ARG A 53 26.70 9.89 -6.09
N ALA A 54 27.98 10.20 -5.83
CA ALA A 54 28.37 11.03 -4.70
C ALA A 54 27.71 12.43 -4.74
N ALA A 55 27.61 13.04 -5.92
CA ALA A 55 26.95 14.33 -6.09
C ALA A 55 25.42 14.24 -5.79
N ILE A 56 24.75 13.16 -6.23
CA ILE A 56 23.32 12.97 -5.98
C ILE A 56 23.07 12.68 -4.49
N GLU A 57 23.87 11.81 -3.87
CA GLU A 57 23.75 11.48 -2.43
C GLU A 57 23.90 12.75 -1.57
N HIS A 58 24.90 13.57 -1.86
CA HIS A 58 25.09 14.85 -1.19
C HIS A 58 23.88 15.79 -1.38
N ALA A 59 23.37 15.88 -2.60
CA ALA A 59 22.20 16.73 -2.88
C ALA A 59 20.93 16.24 -2.15
N ILE A 60 20.71 14.93 -2.05
CA ILE A 60 19.61 14.31 -1.29
C ILE A 60 19.72 14.71 0.19
N GLU A 61 20.92 14.62 0.77
CA GLU A 61 21.15 14.95 2.17
C GLU A 61 20.90 16.44 2.45
N VAL A 62 21.50 17.33 1.64
CA VAL A 62 21.37 18.79 1.81
C VAL A 62 19.94 19.29 1.60
N LEU A 63 19.24 18.73 0.63
CA LEU A 63 17.87 19.10 0.30
C LEU A 63 16.83 18.39 1.17
N HIS A 64 17.24 17.47 2.03
CA HIS A 64 16.34 16.55 2.74
C HIS A 64 15.31 15.93 1.79
N TYR A 65 15.79 15.51 0.60
CA TYR A 65 14.90 14.99 -0.43
C TYR A 65 14.39 13.61 -0.06
N GLU A 66 13.08 13.47 0.00
CA GLU A 66 12.39 12.19 0.11
C GLU A 66 11.83 11.76 -1.24
N VAL A 67 12.01 10.48 -1.58
CA VAL A 67 11.47 9.93 -2.82
C VAL A 67 9.95 10.00 -2.78
N ASN A 68 9.35 10.72 -3.71
CA ASN A 68 7.90 10.72 -3.85
C ASN A 68 7.44 9.39 -4.47
N GLU A 69 7.09 8.45 -3.61
CA GLU A 69 6.63 7.10 -4.00
C GLU A 69 5.39 7.13 -4.90
N VAL A 70 4.51 8.13 -4.72
CA VAL A 70 3.33 8.30 -5.58
C VAL A 70 3.74 8.65 -7.00
N ALA A 71 4.67 9.62 -7.16
CA ALA A 71 5.19 9.99 -8.49
C ALA A 71 5.97 8.84 -9.14
N ARG A 72 6.75 8.09 -8.34
CA ARG A 72 7.48 6.90 -8.78
C ARG A 72 6.52 5.78 -9.20
N GLY A 73 5.47 5.56 -8.43
CA GLY A 73 4.43 4.60 -8.72
C GLY A 73 3.69 4.88 -10.03
N LEU A 74 3.40 6.14 -10.30
CA LEU A 74 2.80 6.56 -11.58
C LEU A 74 3.71 6.27 -12.77
N ALA A 75 5.03 6.52 -12.63
CA ALA A 75 5.99 6.26 -13.71
C ALA A 75 6.20 4.77 -13.99
N ASN A 76 6.12 3.92 -12.96
CA ASN A 76 6.38 2.48 -13.06
C ASN A 76 5.09 1.64 -13.10
N ASN A 77 3.93 2.26 -13.06
CA ASN A 77 2.61 1.62 -12.95
C ASN A 77 2.53 0.63 -11.77
N LYS A 78 3.26 0.91 -10.68
CA LYS A 78 3.27 0.12 -9.43
C LYS A 78 3.25 1.05 -8.23
N THR A 79 2.30 0.88 -7.34
CA THR A 79 2.17 1.70 -6.13
C THR A 79 2.93 1.15 -4.93
N LYS A 80 3.38 -0.10 -5.01
CA LYS A 80 3.96 -0.83 -3.89
C LYS A 80 3.02 -0.91 -2.68
N ILE A 81 1.72 -1.02 -2.95
CA ILE A 81 0.69 -1.15 -1.94
C ILE A 81 -0.12 -2.42 -2.21
N ILE A 82 -0.33 -3.23 -1.17
CA ILE A 82 -1.24 -4.37 -1.17
C ILE A 82 -2.45 -4.04 -0.30
N GLY A 83 -3.64 -4.28 -0.83
CA GLY A 83 -4.88 -4.20 -0.05
C GLY A 83 -5.13 -5.50 0.69
N VAL A 84 -5.49 -5.43 1.98
CA VAL A 84 -5.86 -6.60 2.78
C VAL A 84 -7.26 -6.37 3.32
N LEU A 85 -8.22 -7.21 2.90
CA LEU A 85 -9.59 -7.22 3.42
C LEU A 85 -9.73 -8.33 4.44
N ILE A 86 -10.34 -8.00 5.56
CA ILE A 86 -10.59 -8.94 6.64
C ILE A 86 -12.02 -8.84 7.13
N GLU A 87 -12.51 -9.94 7.66
CA GLU A 87 -13.84 -9.98 8.25
C GLU A 87 -13.92 -9.09 9.50
N ARG A 88 -12.95 -9.18 10.41
CA ARG A 88 -12.91 -8.41 11.67
C ARG A 88 -11.48 -8.21 12.15
N LEU A 89 -11.13 -6.98 12.48
CA LEU A 89 -9.79 -6.64 13.00
C LEU A 89 -9.61 -7.04 14.47
N ASP A 90 -10.70 -7.09 15.24
CA ASP A 90 -10.70 -7.47 16.65
C ASP A 90 -10.60 -8.99 16.89
N ASN A 91 -10.51 -9.78 15.82
CA ASN A 91 -10.28 -11.23 15.88
C ASN A 91 -8.78 -11.52 15.94
N VAL A 92 -8.35 -12.31 16.94
CA VAL A 92 -6.94 -12.69 17.14
C VAL A 92 -6.36 -13.40 15.92
N PHE A 93 -7.11 -14.27 15.26
CA PHE A 93 -6.69 -14.95 14.03
C PHE A 93 -6.38 -13.95 12.92
N SER A 94 -7.31 -13.04 12.64
CA SER A 94 -7.14 -12.01 11.61
C SER A 94 -5.96 -11.08 11.92
N SER A 95 -5.84 -10.61 13.15
CA SER A 95 -4.76 -9.70 13.54
C SER A 95 -3.39 -10.36 13.47
N THR A 96 -3.28 -11.66 13.81
CA THR A 96 -2.03 -12.42 13.69
C THR A 96 -1.63 -12.60 12.22
N ILE A 97 -2.56 -12.96 11.35
CA ILE A 97 -2.30 -13.11 9.91
C ILE A 97 -1.86 -11.77 9.31
N ILE A 98 -2.56 -10.67 9.62
CA ILE A 98 -2.20 -9.34 9.12
C ILE A 98 -0.79 -8.97 9.52
N SER A 99 -0.42 -9.18 10.79
CA SER A 99 0.93 -8.86 11.27
C SER A 99 2.00 -9.61 10.47
N GLN A 100 1.80 -10.90 10.20
CA GLN A 100 2.75 -11.68 9.41
C GLN A 100 2.79 -11.26 7.94
N ILE A 101 1.63 -10.98 7.33
CA ILE A 101 1.55 -10.48 5.95
C ILE A 101 2.30 -9.15 5.84
N GLU A 102 2.08 -8.25 6.78
CA GLU A 102 2.69 -6.92 6.80
C GLU A 102 4.21 -7.01 6.94
N ASP A 103 4.73 -7.85 7.84
CA ASP A 103 6.16 -8.06 8.01
C ASP A 103 6.82 -8.58 6.72
N ILE A 104 6.19 -9.54 6.04
CA ILE A 104 6.69 -10.08 4.77
C ILE A 104 6.65 -9.02 3.68
N LEU A 105 5.54 -8.32 3.52
CA LEU A 105 5.36 -7.30 2.49
C LEU A 105 6.33 -6.13 2.68
N ARG A 106 6.52 -5.68 3.91
CA ARG A 106 7.49 -4.64 4.28
C ARG A 106 8.91 -5.06 3.91
N GLY A 107 9.29 -6.32 4.16
CA GLY A 107 10.58 -6.87 3.74
C GLY A 107 10.81 -6.83 2.23
N HIS A 108 9.73 -6.80 1.43
CA HIS A 108 9.77 -6.65 -0.03
C HIS A 108 9.51 -5.21 -0.51
N GLY A 109 9.44 -4.23 0.40
CA GLY A 109 9.21 -2.83 0.09
C GLY A 109 7.77 -2.52 -0.32
N TYR A 110 6.79 -3.31 0.15
CA TYR A 110 5.36 -3.04 -0.01
C TYR A 110 4.78 -2.48 1.28
N GLY A 111 3.87 -1.51 1.14
CA GLY A 111 2.98 -1.06 2.20
C GLY A 111 1.65 -1.80 2.16
N THR A 112 0.90 -1.75 3.26
CA THR A 112 -0.37 -2.46 3.41
C THR A 112 -1.50 -1.49 3.73
N ILE A 113 -2.64 -1.64 3.05
CA ILE A 113 -3.90 -0.98 3.43
C ILE A 113 -4.85 -2.06 3.93
N VAL A 114 -5.19 -2.01 5.21
CA VAL A 114 -6.12 -2.96 5.85
C VAL A 114 -7.53 -2.38 5.86
N CYS A 115 -8.51 -3.16 5.40
CA CYS A 115 -9.93 -2.84 5.43
C CYS A 115 -10.66 -3.85 6.31
N ASP A 116 -11.27 -3.37 7.40
CA ASP A 116 -12.13 -4.16 8.29
C ASP A 116 -13.57 -4.12 7.77
N CYS A 117 -14.04 -5.26 7.25
CA CYS A 117 -15.37 -5.38 6.64
C CYS A 117 -16.47 -5.71 7.67
N ARG A 118 -16.13 -5.99 8.93
CA ARG A 118 -17.05 -6.27 10.03
C ARG A 118 -18.09 -7.34 9.72
N GLY A 119 -17.73 -8.35 8.93
CA GLY A 119 -18.65 -9.38 8.49
C GLY A 119 -19.79 -8.85 7.59
N ASN A 120 -19.59 -7.74 6.89
CA ASN A 120 -20.62 -7.07 6.10
C ASN A 120 -20.23 -7.01 4.62
N GLU A 121 -21.00 -7.71 3.78
CA GLU A 121 -20.77 -7.80 2.33
C GLU A 121 -20.77 -6.44 1.62
N LYS A 122 -21.55 -5.47 2.11
CA LYS A 122 -21.57 -4.11 1.53
C LYS A 122 -20.26 -3.38 1.80
N LEU A 123 -19.75 -3.48 3.04
CA LEU A 123 -18.45 -2.90 3.40
C LEU A 123 -17.30 -3.59 2.64
N GLU A 124 -17.41 -4.89 2.41
CA GLU A 124 -16.46 -5.65 1.59
C GLU A 124 -16.41 -5.09 0.16
N ALA A 125 -17.56 -4.92 -0.48
CA ALA A 125 -17.65 -4.34 -1.82
C ALA A 125 -17.19 -2.87 -1.87
N GLU A 126 -17.45 -2.08 -0.83
CA GLU A 126 -16.98 -0.70 -0.71
C GLU A 126 -15.47 -0.65 -0.54
N SER A 127 -14.91 -1.54 0.26
CA SER A 127 -13.45 -1.67 0.47
C SER A 127 -12.72 -2.01 -0.82
N ILE A 128 -13.27 -2.91 -1.64
CA ILE A 128 -12.69 -3.18 -2.96
C ILE A 128 -12.69 -1.92 -3.83
N ARG A 129 -13.81 -1.20 -3.92
CA ARG A 129 -13.85 0.06 -4.70
C ARG A 129 -12.83 1.08 -4.20
N PHE A 130 -12.67 1.20 -2.88
CA PHE A 130 -11.67 2.06 -2.27
C PHE A 130 -10.24 1.65 -2.66
N LEU A 131 -9.88 0.36 -2.52
CA LEU A 131 -8.56 -0.16 -2.87
C LEU A 131 -8.25 0.01 -4.37
N LEU A 132 -9.23 -0.24 -5.24
CA LEU A 132 -9.10 0.01 -6.68
C LEU A 132 -8.83 1.50 -6.98
N GLY A 133 -9.48 2.40 -6.24
CA GLY A 133 -9.22 3.84 -6.31
C GLY A 133 -7.81 4.22 -5.83
N LYS A 134 -7.23 3.46 -4.89
CA LYS A 134 -5.83 3.62 -4.43
C LYS A 134 -4.80 2.97 -5.37
N ARG A 135 -5.25 2.27 -6.42
CA ARG A 135 -4.40 1.56 -7.39
C ARG A 135 -3.46 0.57 -6.72
N VAL A 136 -3.97 -0.23 -5.78
CA VAL A 136 -3.18 -1.29 -5.15
C VAL A 136 -2.64 -2.28 -6.18
N ASP A 137 -1.45 -2.81 -5.95
CA ASP A 137 -0.77 -3.75 -6.86
C ASP A 137 -1.32 -5.18 -6.72
N GLY A 138 -2.03 -5.47 -5.63
CA GLY A 138 -2.66 -6.76 -5.37
C GLY A 138 -3.63 -6.68 -4.19
N ILE A 139 -4.45 -7.69 -4.04
CA ILE A 139 -5.45 -7.80 -2.97
C ILE A 139 -5.34 -9.16 -2.31
N ILE A 140 -5.32 -9.17 -0.99
CA ILE A 140 -5.46 -10.36 -0.15
C ILE A 140 -6.79 -10.21 0.60
N THR A 141 -7.64 -11.23 0.58
CA THR A 141 -8.94 -11.14 1.26
C THR A 141 -9.29 -12.40 2.04
N LEU A 142 -9.83 -12.20 3.25
CA LEU A 142 -10.58 -13.20 4.00
C LEU A 142 -12.07 -12.94 3.72
N PRO A 143 -12.69 -13.66 2.76
CA PRO A 143 -14.02 -13.32 2.28
C PRO A 143 -15.10 -13.47 3.36
N THR A 144 -15.99 -12.50 3.44
CA THR A 144 -17.27 -12.60 4.17
C THR A 144 -18.37 -13.10 3.25
N SER A 145 -18.39 -12.61 2.01
CA SER A 145 -19.35 -12.98 0.99
C SER A 145 -19.19 -14.44 0.55
N SER A 146 -20.31 -15.05 0.16
CA SER A 146 -20.34 -16.41 -0.40
C SER A 146 -20.03 -16.48 -1.89
N THR A 147 -19.93 -15.33 -2.58
CA THR A 147 -19.69 -15.21 -4.03
C THR A 147 -18.59 -14.21 -4.31
N SER A 148 -17.91 -14.41 -5.45
CA SER A 148 -16.81 -13.55 -5.90
C SER A 148 -17.26 -12.24 -6.59
N ALA A 149 -18.54 -11.99 -6.70
CA ALA A 149 -19.08 -10.86 -7.49
C ALA A 149 -18.46 -9.49 -7.14
N TYR A 150 -18.13 -9.25 -5.87
CA TYR A 150 -17.51 -8.01 -5.40
C TYR A 150 -16.06 -7.83 -5.88
N LEU A 151 -15.37 -8.91 -6.27
CA LEU A 151 -13.99 -8.90 -6.77
C LEU A 151 -13.90 -8.64 -8.29
N GLN A 152 -15.02 -8.67 -9.01
CA GLN A 152 -15.05 -8.52 -10.46
C GLN A 152 -14.31 -7.24 -10.94
N GLY A 153 -14.41 -6.15 -10.19
CA GLY A 153 -13.71 -4.91 -10.51
C GLY A 153 -12.19 -5.02 -10.43
N ALA A 154 -11.65 -5.91 -9.60
CA ALA A 154 -10.22 -6.20 -9.53
C ALA A 154 -9.78 -7.08 -10.71
N VAL A 155 -10.54 -8.13 -11.00
CA VAL A 155 -10.28 -9.05 -12.10
C VAL A 155 -10.25 -8.32 -13.46
N LEU A 156 -11.23 -7.46 -13.72
CA LEU A 156 -11.29 -6.66 -14.96
C LEU A 156 -10.09 -5.71 -15.13
N ARG A 157 -9.43 -5.33 -14.05
CA ARG A 157 -8.23 -4.48 -14.07
C ARG A 157 -6.93 -5.27 -14.03
N GLY A 158 -7.00 -6.61 -14.03
CA GLY A 158 -5.83 -7.49 -13.94
C GLY A 158 -5.08 -7.38 -12.62
N ILE A 159 -5.77 -6.96 -11.53
CA ILE A 159 -5.18 -6.91 -10.19
C ILE A 159 -5.24 -8.32 -9.60
N PRO A 160 -4.10 -8.92 -9.21
CA PRO A 160 -4.08 -10.24 -8.59
C PRO A 160 -4.82 -10.24 -7.26
N VAL A 161 -5.60 -11.29 -7.03
CA VAL A 161 -6.36 -11.50 -5.79
C VAL A 161 -6.01 -12.85 -5.22
N ILE A 162 -5.71 -12.90 -3.92
CA ILE A 162 -5.48 -14.12 -3.15
C ILE A 162 -6.56 -14.23 -2.07
N LEU A 163 -7.23 -15.37 -2.01
CA LEU A 163 -8.20 -15.70 -0.98
C LEU A 163 -7.51 -16.41 0.18
N LEU A 164 -7.87 -16.07 1.41
CA LEU A 164 -7.42 -16.75 2.61
C LEU A 164 -8.58 -17.44 3.31
N ASP A 165 -8.33 -18.67 3.82
CA ASP A 165 -9.23 -19.48 4.64
C ASP A 165 -10.55 -19.91 3.97
N ARG A 166 -10.86 -19.36 2.80
CA ARG A 166 -12.06 -19.70 2.01
C ARG A 166 -11.74 -19.71 0.52
N SER A 167 -12.56 -20.40 -0.25
CA SER A 167 -12.55 -20.35 -1.70
C SER A 167 -13.98 -20.16 -2.22
N PHE A 168 -14.10 -19.65 -3.44
CA PHE A 168 -15.39 -19.55 -4.12
C PHE A 168 -15.57 -20.70 -5.11
N SER A 169 -16.82 -21.11 -5.29
CA SER A 169 -17.19 -22.11 -6.29
C SER A 169 -17.46 -21.52 -7.68
N ASP A 170 -17.51 -20.19 -7.79
CA ASP A 170 -17.89 -19.44 -8.98
C ASP A 170 -16.68 -18.95 -9.81
N GLY A 171 -15.55 -19.66 -9.75
CA GLY A 171 -14.36 -19.33 -10.53
C GLY A 171 -13.11 -20.05 -10.05
N GLU A 172 -12.02 -19.86 -10.80
CA GLU A 172 -10.67 -20.28 -10.39
C GLU A 172 -10.00 -19.12 -9.67
N TRP A 173 -9.66 -19.34 -8.40
CA TRP A 173 -9.05 -18.33 -7.53
C TRP A 173 -7.79 -18.87 -6.88
N ASP A 174 -6.75 -18.07 -6.84
CA ASP A 174 -5.60 -18.36 -6.00
C ASP A 174 -6.04 -18.28 -4.53
N SER A 175 -5.88 -19.40 -3.80
CA SER A 175 -6.33 -19.47 -2.41
C SER A 175 -5.32 -20.20 -1.52
N VAL A 176 -5.24 -19.74 -0.27
CA VAL A 176 -4.51 -20.41 0.82
C VAL A 176 -5.54 -20.86 1.84
N LEU A 177 -5.69 -22.16 1.99
CA LEU A 177 -6.68 -22.78 2.87
C LEU A 177 -5.99 -23.43 4.07
N VAL A 178 -6.67 -23.44 5.21
CA VAL A 178 -6.24 -24.19 6.40
C VAL A 178 -6.80 -25.60 6.29
N ASP A 179 -5.95 -26.61 6.51
CA ASP A 179 -6.38 -28.02 6.63
C ASP A 179 -7.05 -28.27 8.00
N ASN A 180 -8.31 -27.87 8.08
CA ASN A 180 -9.10 -28.05 9.30
C ASN A 180 -9.43 -29.51 9.61
N GLU A 181 -9.42 -30.42 8.60
CA GLU A 181 -9.65 -31.84 8.80
C GLU A 181 -8.44 -32.52 9.42
N GLY A 182 -7.22 -32.19 8.99
CA GLY A 182 -5.98 -32.69 9.55
C GLY A 182 -5.71 -32.17 10.98
N ALA A 183 -6.14 -30.97 11.31
CA ALA A 183 -5.96 -30.36 12.63
C ALA A 183 -6.93 -30.88 13.70
N SER A 184 -7.99 -31.61 13.30
CA SER A 184 -9.02 -32.18 14.21
C SER A 184 -8.75 -33.62 14.61
N ARG A 185 -7.63 -34.20 14.23
CA ARG A 185 -7.19 -35.57 14.59
C ARG A 185 -6.01 -35.51 15.56
#